data_fce69e56350b161c0c356cd810f00a9c
#
_entry.id   fce69e56350b161c0c356cd810f00a9c
#
_cell.length_a   1.000
_cell.length_b   1.000
_cell.length_c   1.000
_cell.angle_alpha   90.00
_cell.angle_beta   90.00
_cell.angle_gamma   90.00
#
_symmetry.space_group_name_H-M   'P 1'
#
loop_
_entity.id
_entity.type
_entity.pdbx_description
1 polymer ?
#
loop_
_entity_poly.entity_id
_entity_poly.type
_entity_poly.pdbx_seq_one_letter_code
_entity_poly.pdbx_strand_id
1 'polypeptide(L)'
;MTEAELMQLLAAITPPDEAARAAAHAHWASLAKPLGGLGALETMLEDAAALTGTAQFDFSRRAVAVLCADNGVVAQGISQTDQSVTRTVAENLAARRTSVCRMAQAAHCDVLPVDLGIAGAPVPGVLDHRIAAGTADFTKGPAMTRAEAV
;
A
#
# COMPACT_ATOMS: atom_id res chain seq x y z
N MET A 1 -16.02 7.51 -4.89
CA MET A 1 -16.52 6.12 -5.07
C MET A 1 -17.70 5.94 -4.15
N THR A 2 -18.80 5.36 -4.61
CA THR A 2 -19.96 5.05 -3.78
C THR A 2 -19.81 3.66 -3.14
N GLU A 3 -20.59 3.39 -2.08
CA GLU A 3 -20.60 2.05 -1.45
C GLU A 3 -21.00 0.95 -2.45
N ALA A 4 -21.91 1.25 -3.37
CA ALA A 4 -22.32 0.31 -4.41
C ALA A 4 -21.19 0.00 -5.40
N GLU A 5 -20.43 1.01 -5.82
CA GLU A 5 -19.24 0.83 -6.66
C GLU A 5 -18.15 0.01 -5.95
N LEU A 6 -17.93 0.25 -4.65
CA LEU A 6 -17.00 -0.54 -3.86
C LEU A 6 -17.44 -2.02 -3.80
N MET A 7 -18.71 -2.27 -3.53
CA MET A 7 -19.25 -3.63 -3.48
C MET A 7 -19.15 -4.35 -4.85
N GLN A 8 -19.33 -3.63 -5.95
CA GLN A 8 -19.10 -4.19 -7.30
C GLN A 8 -17.65 -4.56 -7.54
N LEU A 9 -16.70 -3.70 -7.12
CA LEU A 9 -15.25 -4.00 -7.21
C LEU A 9 -14.89 -5.23 -6.37
N LEU A 10 -15.40 -5.32 -5.15
CA LEU A 10 -15.17 -6.48 -4.28
C LEU A 10 -15.75 -7.77 -4.87
N ALA A 11 -16.95 -7.71 -5.47
CA ALA A 11 -17.57 -8.86 -6.12
C ALA A 11 -16.85 -9.29 -7.41
N ALA A 12 -16.07 -8.41 -8.02
CA ALA A 12 -15.27 -8.72 -9.20
C ALA A 12 -13.93 -9.41 -8.88
N ILE A 13 -13.56 -9.53 -7.59
CA ILE A 13 -12.36 -10.26 -7.18
C ILE A 13 -12.56 -11.73 -7.49
N THR A 14 -11.73 -12.27 -8.38
CA THR A 14 -11.74 -13.71 -8.74
C THR A 14 -10.94 -14.51 -7.74
N PRO A 15 -11.31 -15.79 -7.50
CA PRO A 15 -10.47 -16.70 -6.73
C PRO A 15 -9.08 -16.87 -7.35
N PRO A 16 -8.06 -17.22 -6.56
CA PRO A 16 -6.73 -17.57 -7.07
C PRO A 16 -6.79 -18.72 -8.08
N ASP A 17 -5.93 -18.67 -9.10
CA ASP A 17 -5.80 -19.74 -10.10
C ASP A 17 -4.96 -20.89 -9.53
N GLU A 18 -5.62 -21.98 -9.13
CA GLU A 18 -4.96 -23.15 -8.55
C GLU A 18 -4.15 -23.95 -9.59
N ALA A 19 -4.46 -23.81 -10.88
CA ALA A 19 -3.65 -24.44 -11.94
C ALA A 19 -2.30 -23.73 -12.09
N ALA A 20 -2.29 -22.39 -12.02
CA ALA A 20 -1.06 -21.60 -12.01
C ALA A 20 -0.22 -21.87 -10.75
N ARG A 21 -0.86 -22.03 -9.58
CA ARG A 21 -0.19 -22.44 -8.32
C ARG A 21 0.49 -23.78 -8.49
N ALA A 22 -0.23 -24.78 -8.98
CA ALA A 22 0.30 -26.14 -9.20
C ALA A 22 1.46 -26.15 -10.21
N ALA A 23 1.38 -25.35 -11.26
CA ALA A 23 2.44 -25.21 -12.24
C ALA A 23 3.72 -24.59 -11.63
N ALA A 24 3.57 -23.57 -10.78
CA ALA A 24 4.68 -22.96 -10.04
C ALA A 24 5.31 -23.96 -9.07
N HIS A 25 4.50 -24.71 -8.31
CA HIS A 25 4.99 -25.76 -7.42
C HIS A 25 5.79 -26.83 -8.18
N ALA A 26 5.26 -27.32 -9.30
CA ALA A 26 5.95 -28.31 -10.15
C ALA A 26 7.27 -27.76 -10.70
N HIS A 27 7.31 -26.47 -11.06
CA HIS A 27 8.54 -25.80 -11.47
C HIS A 27 9.58 -25.80 -10.33
N TRP A 28 9.20 -25.39 -9.11
CA TRP A 28 10.10 -25.44 -7.94
C TRP A 28 10.63 -26.83 -7.64
N ALA A 29 9.79 -27.87 -7.75
CA ALA A 29 10.17 -29.26 -7.54
C ALA A 29 11.13 -29.80 -8.62
N SER A 30 11.13 -29.19 -9.81
CA SER A 30 12.02 -29.59 -10.92
C SER A 30 13.43 -29.04 -10.83
N LEU A 31 13.65 -28.03 -9.97
CA LEU A 31 14.95 -27.40 -9.80
C LEU A 31 15.90 -28.28 -8.96
N ALA A 32 17.20 -28.22 -9.28
CA ALA A 32 18.24 -28.92 -8.53
C ALA A 32 18.52 -28.28 -7.16
N LYS A 33 17.58 -28.42 -6.24
CA LYS A 33 17.62 -27.95 -4.85
C LYS A 33 16.93 -28.94 -3.92
N PRO A 34 17.17 -28.92 -2.59
CA PRO A 34 16.34 -29.68 -1.66
C PRO A 34 14.86 -29.31 -1.82
N LEU A 35 13.97 -30.29 -1.73
CA LEU A 35 12.52 -30.04 -1.76
C LEU A 35 12.13 -29.14 -0.59
N GLY A 36 11.39 -28.07 -0.88
CA GLY A 36 11.01 -27.05 0.09
C GLY A 36 12.20 -26.25 0.67
N GLY A 37 13.39 -26.31 0.05
CA GLY A 37 14.63 -25.76 0.60
C GLY A 37 14.64 -24.24 0.76
N LEU A 38 13.77 -23.51 0.07
CA LEU A 38 13.60 -22.06 0.23
C LEU A 38 12.44 -21.72 1.20
N GLY A 39 11.76 -22.73 1.76
CA GLY A 39 10.72 -22.56 2.77
C GLY A 39 9.59 -21.64 2.32
N ALA A 40 9.23 -20.67 3.15
CA ALA A 40 8.12 -19.75 2.91
C ALA A 40 8.24 -18.97 1.58
N LEU A 41 9.44 -18.77 1.04
CA LEU A 41 9.62 -18.09 -0.24
C LEU A 41 8.96 -18.86 -1.38
N GLU A 42 9.05 -20.19 -1.40
CA GLU A 42 8.40 -21.02 -2.44
C GLU A 42 6.88 -20.83 -2.38
N THR A 43 6.30 -20.94 -1.18
CA THR A 43 4.85 -20.74 -0.99
C THR A 43 4.40 -19.34 -1.42
N MET A 44 5.14 -18.29 -1.07
CA MET A 44 4.81 -16.92 -1.46
C MET A 44 4.85 -16.74 -2.99
N LEU A 45 5.78 -17.39 -3.67
CA LEU A 45 5.87 -17.32 -5.13
C LEU A 45 4.80 -18.19 -5.82
N GLU A 46 4.40 -19.30 -5.22
CA GLU A 46 3.24 -20.09 -5.66
C GLU A 46 1.94 -19.29 -5.50
N ASP A 47 1.78 -18.56 -4.39
CA ASP A 47 0.65 -17.64 -4.18
C ASP A 47 0.64 -16.51 -5.22
N ALA A 48 1.81 -15.94 -5.52
CA ALA A 48 1.93 -14.92 -6.56
C ALA A 48 1.55 -15.46 -7.93
N ALA A 49 1.93 -16.70 -8.27
CA ALA A 49 1.52 -17.38 -9.50
C ALA A 49 -0.01 -17.55 -9.57
N ALA A 50 -0.64 -17.96 -8.47
CA ALA A 50 -2.09 -18.11 -8.40
C ALA A 50 -2.83 -16.78 -8.58
N LEU A 51 -2.30 -15.69 -8.01
CA LEU A 51 -2.87 -14.35 -8.13
C LEU A 51 -2.70 -13.74 -9.52
N THR A 52 -1.60 -14.05 -10.20
CA THR A 52 -1.32 -13.53 -11.55
C THR A 52 -1.86 -14.42 -12.67
N GLY A 53 -2.33 -15.63 -12.35
CA GLY A 53 -2.81 -16.61 -13.31
C GLY A 53 -1.70 -17.22 -14.19
N THR A 54 -0.44 -17.14 -13.76
CA THR A 54 0.70 -17.68 -14.51
C THR A 54 1.85 -18.06 -13.59
N ALA A 55 2.53 -19.16 -13.87
CA ALA A 55 3.78 -19.52 -13.20
C ALA A 55 5.00 -18.71 -13.70
N GLN A 56 4.83 -17.94 -14.77
CA GLN A 56 5.87 -17.07 -15.36
C GLN A 56 5.50 -15.60 -15.11
N PHE A 57 5.70 -15.13 -13.89
CA PHE A 57 5.46 -13.74 -13.49
C PHE A 57 6.77 -13.00 -13.22
N ASP A 58 6.71 -11.69 -13.26
CA ASP A 58 7.85 -10.80 -13.12
C ASP A 58 7.57 -9.74 -12.04
N PHE A 59 8.54 -9.52 -11.16
CA PHE A 59 8.55 -8.48 -10.14
C PHE A 59 9.44 -7.28 -10.50
N SER A 60 9.79 -7.09 -11.77
CA SER A 60 10.64 -5.95 -12.19
C SER A 60 9.97 -4.60 -11.93
N ARG A 61 8.63 -4.54 -12.04
CA ARG A 61 7.84 -3.32 -11.79
C ARG A 61 7.27 -3.36 -10.37
N ARG A 62 7.90 -2.59 -9.49
CA ARG A 62 7.52 -2.52 -8.07
C ARG A 62 7.33 -1.08 -7.64
N ALA A 63 6.38 -0.83 -6.76
CA ALA A 63 6.13 0.47 -6.20
C ALA A 63 5.86 0.39 -4.69
N VAL A 64 6.24 1.43 -3.98
CA VAL A 64 5.88 1.66 -2.58
C VAL A 64 4.90 2.83 -2.55
N ALA A 65 3.64 2.55 -2.23
CA ALA A 65 2.66 3.59 -1.96
C ALA A 65 2.84 4.09 -0.52
N VAL A 66 3.07 5.39 -0.36
CA VAL A 66 3.21 6.04 0.95
C VAL A 66 1.99 6.91 1.17
N LEU A 67 1.07 6.44 2.00
CA LEU A 67 -0.19 7.10 2.32
C LEU A 67 0.04 8.11 3.44
N CYS A 68 -0.21 9.38 3.18
CA CYS A 68 0.00 10.48 4.11
C CYS A 68 -1.35 11.05 4.57
N ALA A 69 -1.57 11.10 5.88
CA ALA A 69 -2.78 11.68 6.45
C ALA A 69 -2.51 12.19 7.86
N ASP A 70 -3.24 13.22 8.25
CA ASP A 70 -3.28 13.72 9.62
C ASP A 70 -4.49 13.15 10.36
N ASN A 71 -4.29 12.82 11.63
CA ASN A 71 -5.33 12.26 12.48
C ASN A 71 -5.63 13.22 13.63
N GLY A 72 -6.91 13.59 13.81
CA GLY A 72 -7.36 14.55 14.81
C GLY A 72 -7.04 14.15 16.25
N VAL A 73 -6.84 12.86 16.53
CA VAL A 73 -6.45 12.34 17.84
C VAL A 73 -5.09 12.88 18.33
N VAL A 74 -4.25 13.42 17.45
CA VAL A 74 -2.98 14.08 17.82
C VAL A 74 -3.21 15.23 18.83
N ALA A 75 -4.38 15.88 18.80
CA ALA A 75 -4.77 16.89 19.78
C ALA A 75 -4.81 16.37 21.23
N GLN A 76 -4.84 15.05 21.45
CA GLN A 76 -4.78 14.42 22.77
C GLN A 76 -3.34 14.27 23.33
N GLY A 77 -2.32 14.74 22.61
CA GLY A 77 -0.93 14.67 23.06
C GLY A 77 -0.30 13.28 23.01
N ILE A 78 -0.84 12.39 22.22
CA ILE A 78 -0.35 11.00 22.07
C ILE A 78 0.87 10.90 21.16
N SER A 79 1.20 11.95 20.41
CA SER A 79 2.34 11.99 19.49
C SER A 79 3.45 12.90 20.05
N GLN A 80 4.71 12.55 19.76
CA GLN A 80 5.85 13.40 20.09
C GLN A 80 5.94 14.65 19.19
N THR A 81 5.22 14.64 18.06
CA THR A 81 5.23 15.72 17.07
C THR A 81 3.80 16.15 16.76
N ASP A 82 3.65 17.34 16.23
CA ASP A 82 2.37 17.86 15.74
C ASP A 82 2.14 17.49 14.25
N GLN A 83 1.00 17.89 13.70
CA GLN A 83 0.59 17.60 12.32
C GLN A 83 1.47 18.26 11.24
N SER A 84 2.28 19.29 11.58
CA SER A 84 3.17 19.95 10.62
C SER A 84 4.22 18.99 10.05
N VAL A 85 4.60 17.96 10.83
CA VAL A 85 5.57 16.94 10.41
C VAL A 85 5.05 16.11 9.24
N THR A 86 3.76 15.78 9.20
CA THR A 86 3.16 15.02 8.08
C THR A 86 3.38 15.76 6.77
N ARG A 87 3.11 17.06 6.74
CA ARG A 87 3.34 17.89 5.55
C ARG A 87 4.80 17.94 5.14
N THR A 88 5.69 18.17 6.11
CA THR A 88 7.14 18.20 5.85
C THR A 88 7.66 16.88 5.30
N VAL A 89 7.15 15.75 5.82
CA VAL A 89 7.49 14.41 5.31
C VAL A 89 6.97 14.22 3.90
N ALA A 90 5.74 14.65 3.60
CA ALA A 90 5.15 14.55 2.26
C ALA A 90 5.94 15.38 1.22
N GLU A 91 6.36 16.59 1.57
CA GLU A 91 7.23 17.43 0.74
C GLU A 91 8.59 16.75 0.47
N ASN A 92 9.17 16.12 1.49
CA ASN A 92 10.41 15.37 1.35
C ASN A 92 10.23 14.07 0.53
N LEU A 93 9.08 13.42 0.60
CA LEU A 93 8.72 12.28 -0.26
C LEU A 93 8.66 12.72 -1.73
N ALA A 94 7.96 13.81 -2.02
CA ALA A 94 7.89 14.39 -3.38
C ALA A 94 9.29 14.75 -3.90
N ALA A 95 10.15 15.31 -3.04
CA ALA A 95 11.53 15.66 -3.36
C ALA A 95 12.51 14.45 -3.35
N ARG A 96 12.02 13.22 -3.11
CA ARG A 96 12.83 11.99 -3.04
C ARG A 96 13.95 12.01 -1.98
N ARG A 97 13.71 12.66 -0.84
CA ARG A 97 14.73 12.89 0.21
C ARG A 97 14.57 12.00 1.45
N THR A 98 13.49 11.24 1.56
CA THR A 98 13.21 10.39 2.73
C THR A 98 13.99 9.07 2.70
N SER A 99 14.08 8.39 3.85
CA SER A 99 14.69 7.07 3.97
C SER A 99 14.03 6.04 3.06
N VAL A 100 12.67 6.03 2.98
CA VAL A 100 11.94 5.12 2.09
C VAL A 100 12.32 5.35 0.62
N CYS A 101 12.55 6.59 0.20
CA CYS A 101 13.00 6.88 -1.17
C CYS A 101 14.40 6.32 -1.44
N ARG A 102 15.31 6.38 -0.47
CA ARG A 102 16.65 5.80 -0.60
C ARG A 102 16.62 4.28 -0.63
N MET A 103 15.81 3.67 0.22
CA MET A 103 15.62 2.21 0.23
C MET A 103 14.94 1.73 -1.05
N ALA A 104 13.91 2.42 -1.52
CA ALA A 104 13.23 2.11 -2.77
C ALA A 104 14.17 2.21 -3.97
N GLN A 105 15.03 3.23 -4.01
CA GLN A 105 16.06 3.37 -5.04
C GLN A 105 17.00 2.17 -5.05
N ALA A 106 17.50 1.73 -3.90
CA ALA A 106 18.35 0.55 -3.78
C ALA A 106 17.63 -0.75 -4.19
N ALA A 107 16.33 -0.82 -3.94
CA ALA A 107 15.48 -1.96 -4.31
C ALA A 107 14.89 -1.87 -5.73
N HIS A 108 15.24 -0.85 -6.51
CA HIS A 108 14.67 -0.57 -7.84
C HIS A 108 13.13 -0.49 -7.83
N CYS A 109 12.56 0.18 -6.81
CA CYS A 109 11.13 0.41 -6.65
C CYS A 109 10.79 1.89 -6.90
N ASP A 110 9.62 2.13 -7.46
CA ASP A 110 9.03 3.47 -7.47
C ASP A 110 8.48 3.85 -6.09
N VAL A 111 8.41 5.15 -5.79
CA VAL A 111 7.72 5.66 -4.60
C VAL A 111 6.57 6.54 -5.06
N LEU A 112 5.37 6.23 -4.60
CA LEU A 112 4.13 6.95 -4.91
C LEU A 112 3.64 7.61 -3.61
N PRO A 113 3.95 8.88 -3.35
CA PRO A 113 3.38 9.60 -2.21
C PRO A 113 1.94 9.98 -2.52
N VAL A 114 1.03 9.65 -1.62
CA VAL A 114 -0.42 9.86 -1.75
C VAL A 114 -0.92 10.65 -0.56
N ASP A 115 -1.57 11.78 -0.80
CA ASP A 115 -2.26 12.57 0.20
C ASP A 115 -3.68 12.03 0.37
N LEU A 116 -3.97 11.42 1.52
CA LEU A 116 -5.30 10.96 1.90
C LEU A 116 -5.99 11.90 2.90
N GLY A 117 -5.30 12.95 3.36
CA GLY A 117 -5.84 13.89 4.34
C GLY A 117 -4.77 14.65 5.10
N ILE A 118 -3.80 15.25 4.43
CA ILE A 118 -2.84 16.17 5.06
C ILE A 118 -3.56 17.49 5.36
N ALA A 119 -3.36 18.02 6.55
CA ALA A 119 -3.91 19.32 6.95
C ALA A 119 -3.33 20.46 6.09
N GLY A 120 -4.20 21.36 5.65
CA GLY A 120 -3.82 22.53 4.85
C GLY A 120 -3.93 22.33 3.34
N ALA A 121 -3.16 23.09 2.57
CA ALA A 121 -3.19 23.06 1.10
C ALA A 121 -2.55 21.78 0.53
N PRO A 122 -2.89 21.34 -0.71
CA PRO A 122 -2.24 20.23 -1.38
C PRO A 122 -0.72 20.38 -1.44
N VAL A 123 0.00 19.26 -1.37
CA VAL A 123 1.46 19.24 -1.46
C VAL A 123 1.88 18.96 -2.91
N PRO A 124 2.60 19.88 -3.57
CA PRO A 124 3.05 19.66 -4.94
C PRO A 124 3.90 18.38 -5.09
N GLY A 125 3.61 17.56 -6.10
CA GLY A 125 4.31 16.30 -6.34
C GLY A 125 3.83 15.12 -5.50
N VAL A 126 2.79 15.30 -4.69
CA VAL A 126 2.05 14.25 -4.00
C VAL A 126 0.71 14.04 -4.70
N LEU A 127 0.29 12.79 -4.89
CA LEU A 127 -1.00 12.47 -5.49
C LEU A 127 -2.12 12.87 -4.53
N ASP A 128 -2.99 13.78 -4.97
CA ASP A 128 -4.09 14.29 -4.14
C ASP A 128 -5.31 13.37 -4.24
N HIS A 129 -5.59 12.63 -3.19
CA HIS A 129 -6.76 11.78 -3.00
C HIS A 129 -7.47 12.11 -1.67
N ARG A 130 -7.37 13.36 -1.23
CA ARG A 130 -7.98 13.79 0.03
C ARG A 130 -9.50 13.80 -0.05
N ILE A 131 -10.09 13.30 1.00
CA ILE A 131 -11.53 13.47 1.30
C ILE A 131 -11.71 14.72 2.19
N ALA A 132 -10.82 14.88 3.18
CA ALA A 132 -10.82 15.99 4.13
C ALA A 132 -9.38 16.34 4.53
N ALA A 133 -9.18 17.50 5.17
CA ALA A 133 -7.90 17.93 5.72
C ALA A 133 -7.64 17.29 7.10
N GLY A 134 -7.39 16.00 7.11
CA GLY A 134 -7.27 15.18 8.31
C GLY A 134 -8.60 14.56 8.76
N THR A 135 -8.52 13.70 9.77
CA THR A 135 -9.71 13.12 10.42
C THR A 135 -10.15 13.93 11.63
N ALA A 136 -11.39 13.73 12.08
CA ALA A 136 -11.81 14.18 13.41
C ALA A 136 -11.10 13.38 14.52
N ASP A 137 -11.16 13.90 15.74
CA ASP A 137 -10.64 13.25 16.94
C ASP A 137 -11.60 12.13 17.36
N PHE A 138 -11.22 10.87 17.15
CA PHE A 138 -12.06 9.71 17.42
C PHE A 138 -12.34 9.49 18.92
N THR A 139 -11.67 10.21 19.83
CA THR A 139 -12.03 10.18 21.26
C THR A 139 -13.32 10.95 21.55
N LYS A 140 -13.76 11.79 20.61
CA LYS A 140 -14.96 12.65 20.73
C LYS A 140 -16.11 12.18 19.83
N GLY A 141 -15.86 11.27 18.91
CA GLY A 141 -16.84 10.75 17.95
C GLY A 141 -16.18 10.04 16.78
N PRO A 142 -16.92 9.62 15.76
CA PRO A 142 -16.34 8.99 14.58
C PRO A 142 -15.28 9.89 13.91
N ALA A 143 -14.18 9.29 13.46
CA ALA A 143 -13.09 10.00 12.78
C ALA A 143 -13.54 10.65 11.46
N MET A 144 -14.53 10.03 10.79
CA MET A 144 -15.24 10.51 9.61
C MET A 144 -16.58 9.79 9.48
N THR A 145 -17.46 10.30 8.65
CA THR A 145 -18.72 9.61 8.33
C THR A 145 -18.46 8.37 7.47
N ARG A 146 -19.40 7.43 7.45
CA ARG A 146 -19.31 6.25 6.56
C ARG A 146 -19.23 6.66 5.08
N ALA A 147 -19.95 7.69 4.68
CA ALA A 147 -19.93 8.20 3.30
C ALA A 147 -18.58 8.80 2.90
N GLU A 148 -17.85 9.40 3.83
CA GLU A 148 -16.49 9.88 3.61
C GLU A 148 -15.47 8.75 3.57
N ALA A 149 -15.73 7.64 4.29
CA ALA A 149 -14.82 6.50 4.38
C ALA A 149 -14.89 5.54 3.19
N VAL A 150 -15.93 5.63 2.36
CA VAL A 150 -16.19 4.85 1.13
C VAL A 150 -15.90 5.68 -0.11
#